data_8a1fb068c8bc1f495fb4dfaabc19a098
#
_entry.id   8a1fb068c8bc1f495fb4dfaabc19a098
#
_cell.length_a   1.000
_cell.length_b   1.000
_cell.length_c   1.000
_cell.angle_alpha   90.00
_cell.angle_beta   90.00
_cell.angle_gamma   90.00
#
_symmetry.space_group_name_H-M   'P 1'
#
loop_
_entity.id
_entity.type
_entity.pdbx_description
1 polymer ?
#
loop_
_entity_poly.entity_id
_entity_poly.type
_entity_poly.pdbx_seq_one_letter_code
_entity_poly.pdbx_strand_id
1 'polypeptide(L)'
;NIGQPEQLQQAFSEWQQRNPRFAAEQALPEAVRQLFQLTPYQPRHLAVLLPLSGQFRQHAQAIQYGMLAAASQHNNTRLSFIDSQQPAAELQMQISQLQADFVVGPLLKDQVDSISQQPDWHWPTLFLNSKDPNTAVKAEQFYFALSMEDEATQMAQLFQQKNYRRPVVISSANNISQRMQQRFISQWQQQGNTTPEHYSFNAKADLESLIAKLLETDRSSARVKQIGSLLNDKLEADPHSRLDIDAIYLIADPVQTRLFKPFVDVSVSQTAPKLPVYASSRSHSTGLDSTDLRDLNGLTFTEMPWMLGEQTTQALRQQYQQLFPEQDETLQRLFGMGFDAYNLIGSLRQQQQLPAAVFAGLT
;
A
#
# COMPACT_ATOMS: atom_id res chain seq x y z
N ASN A 1 17.95 9.01 -5.74
CA ASN A 1 17.26 8.17 -6.72
C ASN A 1 18.13 6.97 -7.13
N ILE A 2 18.08 5.91 -6.34
CA ILE A 2 18.76 4.63 -6.62
C ILE A 2 17.65 3.66 -7.12
N GLY A 3 16.94 4.07 -8.17
CA GLY A 3 15.79 3.30 -8.63
C GLY A 3 16.09 2.19 -9.65
N GLN A 4 17.27 2.24 -10.31
CA GLN A 4 17.66 1.23 -11.29
C GLN A 4 19.14 0.90 -11.14
N PRO A 5 19.51 -0.39 -11.01
CA PRO A 5 20.91 -0.82 -10.86
C PRO A 5 21.79 -0.39 -12.03
N GLU A 6 21.25 -0.37 -13.24
CA GLU A 6 21.95 0.09 -14.44
C GLU A 6 22.31 1.58 -14.36
N GLN A 7 21.39 2.42 -13.87
CA GLN A 7 21.66 3.85 -13.64
C GLN A 7 22.71 4.06 -12.55
N LEU A 8 22.71 3.22 -11.51
CA LEU A 8 23.72 3.27 -10.48
C LEU A 8 25.10 2.92 -11.04
N GLN A 9 25.18 1.87 -11.84
CA GLN A 9 26.42 1.44 -12.49
C GLN A 9 26.92 2.49 -13.48
N GLN A 10 26.05 3.09 -14.26
CA GLN A 10 26.39 4.19 -15.16
C GLN A 10 26.87 5.43 -14.38
N ALA A 11 26.13 5.86 -13.36
CA ALA A 11 26.51 6.99 -12.51
C ALA A 11 27.85 6.76 -11.81
N PHE A 12 28.11 5.51 -11.38
CA PHE A 12 29.40 5.14 -10.81
C PHE A 12 30.53 5.20 -11.83
N SER A 13 30.33 4.68 -13.04
CA SER A 13 31.30 4.75 -14.14
C SER A 13 31.62 6.19 -14.52
N GLU A 14 30.59 7.05 -14.62
CA GLU A 14 30.78 8.50 -14.87
C GLU A 14 31.55 9.18 -13.71
N TRP A 15 31.26 8.80 -12.47
CA TRP A 15 31.97 9.32 -11.31
C TRP A 15 33.45 8.91 -11.33
N GLN A 16 33.76 7.65 -11.67
CA GLN A 16 35.13 7.14 -11.83
C GLN A 16 35.91 7.93 -12.90
N GLN A 17 35.28 8.19 -14.04
CA GLN A 17 35.88 8.98 -15.11
C GLN A 17 36.21 10.40 -14.68
N ARG A 18 35.35 11.01 -13.87
CA ARG A 18 35.57 12.38 -13.33
C ARG A 18 36.59 12.41 -12.19
N ASN A 19 36.82 11.27 -11.52
CA ASN A 19 37.70 11.17 -10.36
C ASN A 19 38.79 10.08 -10.53
N PRO A 20 39.66 10.15 -11.55
CA PRO A 20 40.60 9.05 -11.87
C PRO A 20 41.67 8.82 -10.79
N ARG A 21 41.83 9.72 -9.83
CA ARG A 21 42.79 9.57 -8.71
C ARG A 21 42.25 8.75 -7.55
N PHE A 22 40.96 8.44 -7.54
CA PHE A 22 40.37 7.57 -6.54
C PHE A 22 40.40 6.12 -7.06
N ALA A 23 41.12 5.23 -6.37
CA ALA A 23 41.06 3.81 -6.60
C ALA A 23 39.70 3.29 -6.08
N ALA A 24 38.64 3.56 -6.84
CA ALA A 24 37.25 3.43 -6.42
C ALA A 24 36.85 2.00 -6.06
N GLU A 25 37.48 0.98 -6.67
CA GLU A 25 37.19 -0.42 -6.37
C GLU A 25 37.60 -0.84 -4.95
N GLN A 26 38.61 -0.19 -4.36
CA GLN A 26 39.05 -0.46 -3.00
C GLN A 26 38.31 0.35 -1.93
N ALA A 27 37.64 1.45 -2.34
CA ALA A 27 36.95 2.35 -1.44
C ALA A 27 35.45 2.06 -1.31
N LEU A 28 34.88 1.18 -2.14
CA LEU A 28 33.47 0.84 -2.06
C LEU A 28 33.19 -0.10 -0.90
N PRO A 29 32.13 0.19 -0.10
CA PRO A 29 31.63 -0.79 0.87
C PRO A 29 31.33 -2.13 0.20
N GLU A 30 31.59 -3.23 0.91
CA GLU A 30 31.40 -4.60 0.39
C GLU A 30 30.00 -4.82 -0.17
N ALA A 31 28.97 -4.30 0.50
CA ALA A 31 27.59 -4.37 0.05
C ALA A 31 27.35 -3.73 -1.33
N VAL A 32 28.06 -2.63 -1.63
CA VAL A 32 27.95 -1.96 -2.94
C VAL A 32 28.69 -2.75 -4.02
N ARG A 33 29.85 -3.33 -3.69
CA ARG A 33 30.59 -4.21 -4.62
C ARG A 33 29.77 -5.45 -4.98
N GLN A 34 29.15 -6.08 -4.00
CA GLN A 34 28.27 -7.24 -4.21
C GLN A 34 27.09 -6.89 -5.09
N LEU A 35 26.51 -5.70 -4.91
CA LEU A 35 25.39 -5.22 -5.74
C LEU A 35 25.75 -5.17 -7.24
N PHE A 36 26.95 -4.69 -7.59
CA PHE A 36 27.41 -4.65 -8.98
C PHE A 36 27.71 -6.01 -9.60
N GLN A 37 27.91 -7.04 -8.76
CA GLN A 37 28.14 -8.41 -9.20
C GLN A 37 26.84 -9.21 -9.40
N LEU A 38 25.71 -8.69 -8.90
CA LEU A 38 24.41 -9.36 -9.04
C LEU A 38 23.93 -9.26 -10.50
N THR A 39 23.72 -10.41 -11.10
CA THR A 39 23.09 -10.51 -12.41
C THR A 39 21.56 -10.36 -12.26
N PRO A 40 20.92 -9.42 -12.96
CA PRO A 40 19.46 -9.34 -13.03
C PRO A 40 18.86 -10.66 -13.52
N TYR A 41 17.66 -10.99 -13.04
CA TYR A 41 16.90 -12.08 -13.64
C TYR A 41 16.47 -11.69 -15.05
N GLN A 42 16.74 -12.55 -16.02
CA GLN A 42 16.29 -12.44 -17.40
C GLN A 42 15.65 -13.77 -17.84
N PRO A 43 14.49 -14.11 -17.26
CA PRO A 43 13.87 -15.39 -17.55
C PRO A 43 13.42 -15.46 -19.00
N ARG A 44 13.65 -16.62 -19.59
CA ARG A 44 13.17 -16.94 -20.95
C ARG A 44 11.74 -17.43 -20.93
N HIS A 45 11.37 -18.12 -19.86
CA HIS A 45 10.04 -18.69 -19.70
C HIS A 45 9.54 -18.55 -18.25
N LEU A 46 8.51 -17.73 -18.06
CA LEU A 46 7.83 -17.56 -16.77
C LEU A 46 6.65 -18.53 -16.65
N ALA A 47 6.60 -19.29 -15.55
CA ALA A 47 5.40 -19.96 -15.12
C ALA A 47 4.65 -19.05 -14.14
N VAL A 48 3.40 -18.70 -14.47
CA VAL A 48 2.58 -17.80 -13.67
C VAL A 48 1.46 -18.58 -13.02
N LEU A 49 1.52 -18.73 -11.69
CA LEU A 49 0.56 -19.48 -10.89
C LEU A 49 -0.52 -18.53 -10.39
N LEU A 50 -1.73 -18.65 -10.94
CA LEU A 50 -2.88 -17.83 -10.55
C LEU A 50 -4.12 -18.70 -10.33
N PRO A 51 -5.07 -18.32 -9.47
CA PRO A 51 -6.34 -19.04 -9.30
C PRO A 51 -7.25 -18.77 -10.50
N LEU A 52 -7.01 -19.49 -11.61
CA LEU A 52 -7.73 -19.30 -12.89
C LEU A 52 -9.14 -19.90 -12.86
N SER A 53 -9.46 -20.69 -11.85
CA SER A 53 -10.79 -21.24 -11.57
C SER A 53 -11.35 -20.74 -10.24
N GLY A 54 -12.65 -21.01 -9.99
CA GLY A 54 -13.32 -20.67 -8.74
C GLY A 54 -13.59 -19.16 -8.56
N GLN A 55 -13.79 -18.76 -7.29
CA GLN A 55 -14.26 -17.43 -6.93
C GLN A 55 -13.26 -16.29 -7.22
N PHE A 56 -11.96 -16.60 -7.30
CA PHE A 56 -10.91 -15.60 -7.54
C PHE A 56 -10.51 -15.46 -9.01
N ARG A 57 -11.25 -16.09 -9.93
CA ARG A 57 -10.94 -16.07 -11.35
C ARG A 57 -10.80 -14.66 -11.93
N GLN A 58 -11.71 -13.74 -11.59
CA GLN A 58 -11.65 -12.36 -12.08
C GLN A 58 -10.41 -11.62 -11.56
N HIS A 59 -10.04 -11.84 -10.30
CA HIS A 59 -8.82 -11.31 -9.71
C HIS A 59 -7.56 -11.82 -10.44
N ALA A 60 -7.53 -13.12 -10.70
CA ALA A 60 -6.47 -13.76 -11.47
C ALA A 60 -6.36 -13.19 -12.90
N GLN A 61 -7.49 -12.97 -13.57
CA GLN A 61 -7.52 -12.37 -14.90
C GLN A 61 -6.99 -10.93 -14.91
N ALA A 62 -7.30 -10.11 -13.91
CA ALA A 62 -6.77 -8.76 -13.82
C ALA A 62 -5.23 -8.76 -13.72
N ILE A 63 -4.66 -9.61 -12.86
CA ILE A 63 -3.20 -9.79 -12.73
C ILE A 63 -2.61 -10.31 -14.05
N GLN A 64 -3.24 -11.32 -14.65
CA GLN A 64 -2.81 -11.91 -15.92
C GLN A 64 -2.71 -10.85 -17.02
N TYR A 65 -3.72 -10.01 -17.18
CA TYR A 65 -3.71 -8.94 -18.19
C TYR A 65 -2.69 -7.85 -17.87
N GLY A 66 -2.48 -7.52 -16.60
CA GLY A 66 -1.42 -6.61 -16.18
C GLY A 66 -0.03 -7.12 -16.57
N MET A 67 0.25 -8.41 -16.30
CA MET A 67 1.50 -9.05 -16.70
C MET A 67 1.68 -9.10 -18.21
N LEU A 68 0.62 -9.41 -18.96
CA LEU A 68 0.66 -9.43 -20.44
C LEU A 68 0.90 -8.03 -21.01
N ALA A 69 0.31 -7.00 -20.41
CA ALA A 69 0.53 -5.62 -20.81
C ALA A 69 1.99 -5.19 -20.60
N ALA A 70 2.60 -5.57 -19.47
CA ALA A 70 4.02 -5.32 -19.22
C ALA A 70 4.92 -6.12 -20.18
N ALA A 71 4.64 -7.40 -20.38
CA ALA A 71 5.40 -8.27 -21.26
C ALA A 71 5.36 -7.81 -22.74
N SER A 72 4.25 -7.18 -23.17
CA SER A 72 4.13 -6.66 -24.54
C SER A 72 5.11 -5.52 -24.83
N GLN A 73 5.63 -4.86 -23.81
CA GLN A 73 6.66 -3.82 -23.93
C GLN A 73 8.08 -4.41 -24.05
N HIS A 74 8.26 -5.70 -23.71
CA HIS A 74 9.54 -6.40 -23.63
C HIS A 74 9.43 -7.78 -24.31
N ASN A 75 9.76 -7.88 -25.60
CA ASN A 75 9.47 -9.04 -26.46
C ASN A 75 10.26 -10.34 -26.18
N ASN A 76 10.93 -10.52 -25.05
CA ASN A 76 11.91 -11.60 -24.90
C ASN A 76 11.50 -12.73 -23.95
N THR A 77 10.36 -12.64 -23.26
CA THR A 77 9.96 -13.62 -22.23
C THR A 77 8.65 -14.30 -22.60
N ARG A 78 8.64 -15.62 -22.60
CA ARG A 78 7.42 -16.42 -22.75
C ARG A 78 6.70 -16.52 -21.42
N LEU A 79 5.37 -16.34 -21.39
CA LEU A 79 4.53 -16.53 -20.22
C LEU A 79 3.62 -17.74 -20.41
N SER A 80 3.57 -18.62 -19.41
CA SER A 80 2.60 -19.70 -19.30
C SER A 80 1.82 -19.58 -18.00
N PHE A 81 0.51 -19.49 -18.12
CA PHE A 81 -0.39 -19.38 -16.97
C PHE A 81 -0.89 -20.75 -16.56
N ILE A 82 -0.74 -21.08 -15.26
CA ILE A 82 -1.13 -22.36 -14.65
C ILE A 82 -2.15 -22.05 -13.56
N ASP A 83 -3.23 -22.85 -13.51
CA ASP A 83 -4.20 -22.76 -12.42
C ASP A 83 -3.57 -23.22 -11.11
N SER A 84 -3.41 -22.29 -10.17
CA SER A 84 -2.81 -22.55 -8.86
C SER A 84 -3.72 -23.37 -7.93
N GLN A 85 -4.95 -23.64 -8.31
CA GLN A 85 -5.93 -24.44 -7.54
C GLN A 85 -5.65 -25.96 -7.58
N GLN A 86 -4.39 -26.34 -7.85
CA GLN A 86 -3.92 -27.71 -7.96
C GLN A 86 -2.95 -28.05 -6.83
N PRO A 87 -2.76 -29.34 -6.51
CA PRO A 87 -1.74 -29.78 -5.55
C PRO A 87 -0.33 -29.35 -5.97
N ALA A 88 0.54 -29.03 -5.00
CA ALA A 88 1.89 -28.57 -5.25
C ALA A 88 2.70 -29.51 -6.16
N ALA A 89 2.53 -30.83 -6.03
CA ALA A 89 3.22 -31.81 -6.87
C ALA A 89 2.82 -31.71 -8.36
N GLU A 90 1.55 -31.43 -8.65
CA GLU A 90 1.08 -31.24 -10.03
C GLU A 90 1.61 -29.93 -10.61
N LEU A 91 1.64 -28.86 -9.80
CA LEU A 91 2.24 -27.60 -10.20
C LEU A 91 3.73 -27.76 -10.55
N GLN A 92 4.50 -28.47 -9.71
CA GLN A 92 5.91 -28.75 -9.98
C GLN A 92 6.12 -29.54 -11.28
N MET A 93 5.27 -30.55 -11.52
CA MET A 93 5.33 -31.33 -12.76
C MET A 93 5.05 -30.45 -13.99
N GLN A 94 4.04 -29.60 -13.95
CA GLN A 94 3.69 -28.72 -15.06
C GLN A 94 4.80 -27.67 -15.30
N ILE A 95 5.34 -27.06 -14.26
CA ILE A 95 6.45 -26.09 -14.36
C ILE A 95 7.67 -26.76 -15.00
N SER A 96 8.00 -28.00 -14.59
CA SER A 96 9.10 -28.79 -15.15
C SER A 96 8.88 -29.11 -16.63
N GLN A 97 7.66 -29.53 -17.01
CA GLN A 97 7.31 -29.83 -18.42
C GLN A 97 7.41 -28.60 -19.30
N LEU A 98 7.07 -27.43 -18.78
CA LEU A 98 7.22 -26.14 -19.47
C LEU A 98 8.67 -25.70 -19.57
N GLN A 99 9.60 -26.29 -18.82
CA GLN A 99 10.97 -25.83 -18.69
C GLN A 99 11.05 -24.34 -18.27
N ALA A 100 10.16 -23.93 -17.37
CA ALA A 100 10.17 -22.58 -16.87
C ALA A 100 11.41 -22.37 -15.97
N ASP A 101 12.00 -21.20 -16.08
CA ASP A 101 13.22 -20.82 -15.36
C ASP A 101 12.94 -19.82 -14.22
N PHE A 102 11.71 -19.32 -14.12
CA PHE A 102 11.24 -18.46 -13.04
C PHE A 102 9.74 -18.66 -12.82
N VAL A 103 9.29 -18.49 -11.57
CA VAL A 103 7.87 -18.63 -11.18
C VAL A 103 7.36 -17.32 -10.60
N VAL A 104 6.13 -16.93 -11.00
CA VAL A 104 5.40 -15.81 -10.40
C VAL A 104 4.10 -16.33 -9.79
N GLY A 105 3.78 -15.94 -8.57
CA GLY A 105 2.65 -16.48 -7.81
C GLY A 105 3.07 -17.62 -6.87
N PRO A 106 2.11 -18.26 -6.21
CA PRO A 106 0.66 -18.03 -6.28
C PRO A 106 0.19 -16.74 -5.62
N LEU A 107 -1.11 -16.43 -5.82
CA LEU A 107 -1.76 -15.24 -5.26
C LEU A 107 -2.32 -15.49 -3.85
N LEU A 108 -2.89 -16.68 -3.63
CA LEU A 108 -3.61 -16.97 -2.38
C LEU A 108 -2.62 -17.27 -1.24
N LYS A 109 -2.85 -16.67 -0.08
CA LYS A 109 -1.94 -16.76 1.06
C LYS A 109 -1.65 -18.20 1.49
N ASP A 110 -2.67 -19.04 1.62
CA ASP A 110 -2.51 -20.43 2.03
C ASP A 110 -1.63 -21.24 1.05
N GLN A 111 -1.71 -20.90 -0.25
CA GLN A 111 -0.87 -21.50 -1.28
C GLN A 111 0.57 -20.98 -1.20
N VAL A 112 0.75 -19.68 -0.93
CA VAL A 112 2.08 -19.06 -0.69
C VAL A 112 2.76 -19.74 0.49
N ASP A 113 2.06 -19.86 1.62
CA ASP A 113 2.60 -20.47 2.83
C ASP A 113 2.92 -21.97 2.60
N SER A 114 2.09 -22.71 1.86
CA SER A 114 2.32 -24.11 1.51
C SER A 114 3.52 -24.30 0.58
N ILE A 115 3.57 -23.55 -0.54
CA ILE A 115 4.61 -23.71 -1.59
C ILE A 115 5.96 -23.18 -1.11
N SER A 116 6.01 -22.08 -0.38
CA SER A 116 7.25 -21.50 0.11
C SER A 116 8.03 -22.44 1.05
N GLN A 117 7.35 -23.37 1.71
CA GLN A 117 7.94 -24.35 2.62
C GLN A 117 8.33 -25.67 1.96
N GLN A 118 7.90 -25.92 0.71
CA GLN A 118 8.23 -27.17 0.01
C GLN A 118 9.75 -27.35 -0.10
N PRO A 119 10.31 -28.50 0.33
CA PRO A 119 11.76 -28.74 0.29
C PRO A 119 12.28 -28.85 -1.14
N ASP A 120 11.47 -29.40 -2.06
CA ASP A 120 11.86 -29.64 -3.45
C ASP A 120 11.53 -28.48 -4.39
N TRP A 121 11.10 -27.33 -3.85
CA TRP A 121 10.84 -26.14 -4.64
C TRP A 121 12.14 -25.41 -4.94
N HIS A 122 12.64 -25.52 -6.15
CA HIS A 122 13.96 -25.04 -6.57
C HIS A 122 13.94 -23.87 -7.57
N TRP A 123 12.75 -23.46 -8.03
CA TRP A 123 12.64 -22.31 -8.94
C TRP A 123 12.71 -20.98 -8.17
N PRO A 124 13.47 -20.00 -8.71
CA PRO A 124 13.33 -18.62 -8.24
C PRO A 124 11.88 -18.18 -8.34
N THR A 125 11.32 -17.62 -7.27
CA THR A 125 9.86 -17.38 -7.21
C THR A 125 9.55 -16.00 -6.64
N LEU A 126 8.72 -15.24 -7.35
CA LEU A 126 8.06 -14.04 -6.86
C LEU A 126 6.64 -14.39 -6.43
N PHE A 127 6.43 -14.59 -5.15
CA PHE A 127 5.11 -14.80 -4.56
C PHE A 127 4.27 -13.53 -4.61
N LEU A 128 2.99 -13.63 -4.99
CA LEU A 128 2.07 -12.49 -5.11
C LEU A 128 1.25 -12.26 -3.82
N ASN A 129 1.83 -12.60 -2.68
CA ASN A 129 1.28 -12.33 -1.36
C ASN A 129 2.39 -12.32 -0.31
N SER A 130 2.08 -11.83 0.88
CA SER A 130 3.01 -11.86 2.01
C SER A 130 3.19 -13.27 2.56
N LYS A 131 4.38 -13.58 3.07
CA LYS A 131 4.64 -14.81 3.82
C LYS A 131 4.09 -14.74 5.25
N ASP A 132 3.98 -15.88 5.92
CA ASP A 132 3.81 -15.91 7.37
C ASP A 132 5.05 -15.26 8.04
N PRO A 133 4.87 -14.30 8.97
CA PRO A 133 5.97 -13.65 9.67
C PRO A 133 6.94 -14.62 10.36
N ASN A 134 6.46 -15.79 10.80
CA ASN A 134 7.25 -16.82 11.49
C ASN A 134 8.03 -17.74 10.55
N THR A 135 7.80 -17.66 9.24
CA THR A 135 8.49 -18.49 8.25
C THR A 135 9.79 -17.83 7.81
N ALA A 136 10.90 -18.56 7.81
CA ALA A 136 12.16 -18.08 7.27
C ALA A 136 12.05 -17.85 5.75
N VAL A 137 12.68 -16.78 5.26
CA VAL A 137 12.83 -16.56 3.81
C VAL A 137 13.92 -17.47 3.29
N LYS A 138 13.63 -18.29 2.29
CA LYS A 138 14.65 -19.09 1.59
C LYS A 138 15.31 -18.22 0.50
N ALA A 139 16.49 -18.63 0.09
CA ALA A 139 17.16 -18.03 -1.06
C ALA A 139 16.27 -18.10 -2.31
N GLU A 140 16.33 -17.10 -3.17
CA GLU A 140 15.56 -17.00 -4.42
C GLU A 140 14.01 -16.99 -4.22
N GLN A 141 13.53 -16.66 -3.03
CA GLN A 141 12.12 -16.43 -2.73
C GLN A 141 11.88 -14.95 -2.42
N PHE A 142 10.99 -14.35 -3.18
CA PHE A 142 10.62 -12.94 -3.11
C PHE A 142 9.12 -12.82 -2.87
N TYR A 143 8.69 -11.76 -2.22
CA TYR A 143 7.29 -11.57 -1.84
C TYR A 143 6.84 -10.16 -2.23
N PHE A 144 5.79 -10.09 -3.03
CA PHE A 144 5.17 -8.85 -3.46
C PHE A 144 3.66 -8.91 -3.19
N ALA A 145 3.16 -8.04 -2.34
CA ALA A 145 1.77 -8.01 -1.92
C ALA A 145 1.23 -6.59 -1.90
N LEU A 146 -0.03 -6.42 -2.21
CA LEU A 146 -0.76 -5.18 -1.93
C LEU A 146 -1.21 -5.21 -0.46
N SER A 147 -0.32 -4.80 0.42
CA SER A 147 -0.51 -4.89 1.87
C SER A 147 -1.13 -3.61 2.41
N MET A 148 -2.36 -3.71 2.89
CA MET A 148 -3.03 -2.61 3.59
C MET A 148 -2.32 -2.26 4.92
N GLU A 149 -1.70 -3.24 5.55
CA GLU A 149 -0.91 -3.06 6.77
C GLU A 149 0.38 -2.27 6.51
N ASP A 150 1.00 -2.42 5.33
CA ASP A 150 2.19 -1.66 4.95
C ASP A 150 1.84 -0.21 4.65
N GLU A 151 0.68 0.05 4.07
CA GLU A 151 0.12 1.40 3.94
C GLU A 151 -0.01 2.09 5.30
N ALA A 152 -0.57 1.40 6.30
CA ALA A 152 -0.67 1.92 7.66
C ALA A 152 0.71 2.15 8.31
N THR A 153 1.69 1.32 7.99
CA THR A 153 3.10 1.51 8.40
C THR A 153 3.69 2.79 7.81
N GLN A 154 3.49 3.02 6.50
CA GLN A 154 3.95 4.23 5.81
C GLN A 154 3.27 5.48 6.37
N MET A 155 1.99 5.42 6.69
CA MET A 155 1.27 6.54 7.32
C MET A 155 1.86 6.89 8.70
N ALA A 156 2.20 5.90 9.53
CA ALA A 156 2.86 6.14 10.81
C ALA A 156 4.25 6.78 10.63
N GLN A 157 5.01 6.36 9.61
CA GLN A 157 6.30 6.98 9.26
C GLN A 157 6.13 8.42 8.78
N LEU A 158 5.12 8.69 7.95
CA LEU A 158 4.78 10.04 7.50
C LEU A 158 4.44 10.96 8.68
N PHE A 159 3.66 10.47 9.64
CA PHE A 159 3.31 11.24 10.84
C PHE A 159 4.53 11.57 11.69
N GLN A 160 5.46 10.63 11.82
CA GLN A 160 6.75 10.87 12.48
C GLN A 160 7.58 11.94 11.74
N GLN A 161 7.67 11.86 10.42
CA GLN A 161 8.38 12.84 9.60
C GLN A 161 7.77 14.25 9.70
N LYS A 162 6.44 14.33 9.84
CA LYS A 162 5.72 15.60 10.07
C LYS A 162 5.79 16.09 11.52
N ASN A 163 6.45 15.34 12.41
CA ASN A 163 6.59 15.67 13.84
C ASN A 163 5.25 15.74 14.59
N TYR A 164 4.23 14.99 14.19
CA TYR A 164 3.03 14.84 14.98
C TYR A 164 3.34 14.13 16.28
N ARG A 165 2.62 14.49 17.37
CA ARG A 165 2.85 13.95 18.72
C ARG A 165 1.63 13.30 19.32
N ARG A 166 0.45 13.76 18.95
CA ARG A 166 -0.84 13.28 19.45
C ARG A 166 -1.82 12.97 18.30
N PRO A 167 -1.45 12.07 17.38
CA PRO A 167 -2.38 11.64 16.36
C PRO A 167 -3.51 10.80 16.97
N VAL A 168 -4.65 10.83 16.30
CA VAL A 168 -5.78 9.95 16.61
C VAL A 168 -6.03 9.04 15.42
N VAL A 169 -6.31 7.76 15.69
CA VAL A 169 -6.62 6.77 14.66
C VAL A 169 -8.09 6.37 14.75
N ILE A 170 -8.80 6.47 13.65
CA ILE A 170 -10.23 6.13 13.59
C ILE A 170 -10.45 5.11 12.48
N SER A 171 -11.08 3.99 12.81
CA SER A 171 -11.33 2.92 11.85
C SER A 171 -12.79 2.50 11.81
N SER A 172 -13.27 2.09 10.64
CA SER A 172 -14.49 1.30 10.59
C SER A 172 -14.26 -0.07 11.24
N ALA A 173 -15.30 -0.65 11.83
CA ALA A 173 -15.21 -1.87 12.63
C ALA A 173 -15.12 -3.18 11.80
N ASN A 174 -14.72 -3.11 10.53
CA ASN A 174 -14.42 -4.28 9.73
C ASN A 174 -13.00 -4.80 10.00
N ASN A 175 -12.79 -6.07 9.76
CA ASN A 175 -11.54 -6.76 10.05
C ASN A 175 -10.29 -6.10 9.41
N ILE A 176 -10.38 -5.68 8.14
CA ILE A 176 -9.25 -5.05 7.43
C ILE A 176 -8.89 -3.71 8.08
N SER A 177 -9.87 -2.84 8.32
CA SER A 177 -9.64 -1.53 8.92
C SER A 177 -9.08 -1.64 10.34
N GLN A 178 -9.52 -2.63 11.11
CA GLN A 178 -8.97 -2.90 12.45
C GLN A 178 -7.53 -3.39 12.41
N ARG A 179 -7.16 -4.26 11.46
CA ARG A 179 -5.76 -4.69 11.28
C ARG A 179 -4.86 -3.52 10.89
N MET A 180 -5.30 -2.66 9.98
CA MET A 180 -4.58 -1.43 9.61
C MET A 180 -4.40 -0.51 10.84
N GLN A 181 -5.45 -0.31 11.63
CA GLN A 181 -5.38 0.47 12.87
C GLN A 181 -4.33 -0.09 13.83
N GLN A 182 -4.37 -1.39 14.10
CA GLN A 182 -3.40 -2.06 14.96
C GLN A 182 -1.96 -1.96 14.42
N ARG A 183 -1.80 -2.06 13.11
CA ARG A 183 -0.50 -1.92 12.46
C ARG A 183 0.06 -0.51 12.60
N PHE A 184 -0.77 0.51 12.39
CA PHE A 184 -0.38 1.90 12.63
C PHE A 184 0.06 2.11 14.09
N ILE A 185 -0.75 1.67 15.06
CA ILE A 185 -0.46 1.79 16.50
C ILE A 185 0.87 1.12 16.84
N SER A 186 1.06 -0.12 16.38
CA SER A 186 2.30 -0.88 16.63
C SER A 186 3.52 -0.17 16.07
N GLN A 187 3.44 0.31 14.83
CA GLN A 187 4.54 1.04 14.17
C GLN A 187 4.83 2.37 14.87
N TRP A 188 3.80 3.10 15.28
CA TRP A 188 3.92 4.35 16.02
C TRP A 188 4.64 4.17 17.36
N GLN A 189 4.30 3.10 18.07
CA GLN A 189 4.96 2.73 19.34
C GLN A 189 6.42 2.30 19.11
N GLN A 190 6.73 1.53 18.05
CA GLN A 190 8.10 1.13 17.71
C GLN A 190 9.01 2.32 17.42
N GLN A 191 8.44 3.45 17.01
CA GLN A 191 9.17 4.71 16.82
C GLN A 191 9.42 5.49 18.12
N GLY A 192 9.08 4.90 19.29
CA GLY A 192 9.30 5.50 20.61
C GLY A 192 8.17 6.41 21.09
N ASN A 193 7.03 6.43 20.42
CA ASN A 193 5.90 7.27 20.78
C ASN A 193 4.94 6.55 21.76
N THR A 194 4.13 7.33 22.48
CA THR A 194 3.03 6.80 23.31
C THR A 194 1.90 6.27 22.43
N THR A 195 1.13 5.33 22.96
CA THR A 195 -0.05 4.79 22.28
C THR A 195 -0.99 5.92 21.86
N PRO A 196 -1.35 6.05 20.57
CA PRO A 196 -2.27 7.09 20.13
C PRO A 196 -3.69 6.77 20.59
N GLU A 197 -4.51 7.80 20.76
CA GLU A 197 -5.94 7.59 20.95
C GLU A 197 -6.50 6.91 19.69
N HIS A 198 -7.36 5.92 19.88
CA HIS A 198 -7.94 5.19 18.77
C HIS A 198 -9.41 4.83 19.04
N TYR A 199 -10.19 4.86 17.97
CA TYR A 199 -11.62 4.64 18.01
C TYR A 199 -12.06 3.75 16.86
N SER A 200 -13.16 3.02 17.04
CA SER A 200 -13.80 2.26 15.98
C SER A 200 -15.30 2.57 15.95
N PHE A 201 -15.88 2.57 14.76
CA PHE A 201 -17.31 2.81 14.56
C PHE A 201 -17.89 1.77 13.60
N ASN A 202 -19.18 1.45 13.81
CA ASN A 202 -19.91 0.49 12.97
C ASN A 202 -20.81 1.16 11.96
N ALA A 203 -21.56 2.16 12.40
CA ALA A 203 -22.61 2.77 11.61
C ALA A 203 -22.45 4.29 11.48
N LYS A 204 -23.13 4.86 10.50
CA LYS A 204 -23.20 6.31 10.31
C LYS A 204 -23.67 7.04 11.57
N ALA A 205 -24.63 6.48 12.29
CA ALA A 205 -25.17 7.07 13.52
C ALA A 205 -24.12 7.23 14.64
N ASP A 206 -23.07 6.40 14.61
CA ASP A 206 -22.01 6.46 15.61
C ASP A 206 -21.01 7.59 15.36
N LEU A 207 -20.89 8.06 14.09
CA LEU A 207 -19.87 9.02 13.66
C LEU A 207 -20.02 10.38 14.35
N GLU A 208 -21.24 10.94 14.41
CA GLU A 208 -21.48 12.23 15.03
C GLU A 208 -21.15 12.21 16.51
N SER A 209 -21.63 11.19 17.24
CA SER A 209 -21.34 11.01 18.65
C SER A 209 -19.85 10.74 18.93
N LEU A 210 -19.20 10.00 18.03
CA LEU A 210 -17.77 9.72 18.14
C LEU A 210 -16.94 11.00 17.94
N ILE A 211 -17.27 11.82 16.96
CA ILE A 211 -16.57 13.09 16.70
C ILE A 211 -16.79 14.08 17.83
N ALA A 212 -18.02 14.20 18.34
CA ALA A 212 -18.31 15.05 19.49
C ALA A 212 -17.52 14.63 20.73
N LYS A 213 -17.37 13.33 20.95
CA LYS A 213 -16.59 12.74 22.04
C LYS A 213 -15.09 12.93 21.84
N LEU A 214 -14.60 12.69 20.61
CA LEU A 214 -13.21 12.87 20.21
C LEU A 214 -12.75 14.30 20.41
N LEU A 215 -13.55 15.27 19.94
CA LEU A 215 -13.22 16.69 20.01
C LEU A 215 -13.68 17.34 21.32
N GLU A 216 -14.29 16.58 22.23
CA GLU A 216 -14.84 17.02 23.54
C GLU A 216 -15.86 18.18 23.42
N THR A 217 -16.51 18.35 22.27
CA THR A 217 -17.51 19.39 22.05
C THR A 217 -18.79 19.13 22.85
N ASP A 218 -19.10 17.86 23.13
CA ASP A 218 -20.16 17.44 24.04
C ASP A 218 -19.94 17.94 25.48
N ARG A 219 -18.71 17.79 25.99
CA ARG A 219 -18.30 18.28 27.32
C ARG A 219 -18.32 19.80 27.38
N SER A 220 -17.86 20.46 26.30
CA SER A 220 -17.92 21.92 26.20
C SER A 220 -19.37 22.41 26.23
N SER A 221 -20.25 21.80 25.43
CA SER A 221 -21.69 22.11 25.43
C SER A 221 -22.36 21.89 26.80
N ALA A 222 -22.01 20.80 27.50
CA ALA A 222 -22.51 20.53 28.84
C ALA A 222 -22.06 21.60 29.83
N ARG A 223 -20.78 22.05 29.78
CA ARG A 223 -20.27 23.14 30.62
C ARG A 223 -21.02 24.46 30.35
N VAL A 224 -21.25 24.82 29.13
CA VAL A 224 -22.00 26.04 28.76
C VAL A 224 -23.41 26.01 29.34
N LYS A 225 -24.10 24.86 29.20
CA LYS A 225 -25.46 24.67 29.78
C LYS A 225 -25.43 24.77 31.31
N GLN A 226 -24.45 24.17 31.98
CA GLN A 226 -24.31 24.22 33.44
C GLN A 226 -24.05 25.65 33.91
N ILE A 227 -23.19 26.41 33.28
CA ILE A 227 -22.91 27.80 33.62
C ILE A 227 -24.16 28.67 33.37
N GLY A 228 -24.85 28.50 32.24
CA GLY A 228 -26.13 29.18 31.98
C GLY A 228 -27.19 28.94 33.03
N SER A 229 -27.30 27.69 33.53
CA SER A 229 -28.24 27.36 34.61
C SER A 229 -27.86 28.00 35.95
N LEU A 230 -26.57 28.18 36.22
CA LEU A 230 -26.09 28.84 37.45
C LEU A 230 -26.27 30.36 37.43
N LEU A 231 -26.12 30.95 36.24
CA LEU A 231 -26.28 32.39 36.05
C LEU A 231 -27.72 32.82 35.82
N ASN A 232 -28.63 31.85 35.65
CA ASN A 232 -30.03 32.03 35.25
C ASN A 232 -30.19 32.88 33.98
N ASP A 233 -29.23 32.75 33.06
CA ASP A 233 -29.17 33.48 31.80
C ASP A 233 -28.83 32.53 30.64
N LYS A 234 -29.31 32.89 29.44
CA LYS A 234 -28.99 32.13 28.23
C LYS A 234 -27.63 32.58 27.68
N LEU A 235 -26.63 31.78 27.93
CA LEU A 235 -25.27 32.01 27.40
C LEU A 235 -25.23 31.70 25.91
N GLU A 236 -24.83 32.66 25.11
CA GLU A 236 -24.44 32.48 23.73
C GLU A 236 -22.94 32.16 23.69
N ALA A 237 -22.63 30.88 23.58
CA ALA A 237 -21.25 30.41 23.47
C ALA A 237 -21.20 29.20 22.55
N ASP A 238 -20.29 29.24 21.58
CA ASP A 238 -20.00 28.09 20.74
C ASP A 238 -19.20 27.03 21.50
N PRO A 239 -19.53 25.75 21.32
CA PRO A 239 -18.73 24.68 21.90
C PRO A 239 -17.27 24.73 21.39
N HIS A 240 -16.32 24.67 22.30
CA HIS A 240 -14.92 24.62 21.93
C HIS A 240 -14.45 23.17 21.75
N SER A 241 -13.74 22.90 20.64
CA SER A 241 -13.02 21.64 20.44
C SER A 241 -11.72 21.63 21.23
N ARG A 242 -11.26 20.43 21.61
CA ARG A 242 -9.90 20.27 22.15
C ARG A 242 -8.85 20.62 21.10
N LEU A 243 -7.68 21.10 21.55
CA LEU A 243 -6.62 21.62 20.66
C LEU A 243 -5.33 20.78 20.71
N ASP A 244 -5.31 19.72 21.50
CA ASP A 244 -4.12 18.90 21.73
C ASP A 244 -3.94 17.77 20.70
N ILE A 245 -4.95 17.50 19.86
CA ILE A 245 -4.85 16.57 18.72
C ILE A 245 -4.20 17.31 17.56
N ASP A 246 -3.21 16.71 16.96
CA ASP A 246 -2.44 17.32 15.85
C ASP A 246 -2.66 16.68 14.49
N ALA A 247 -3.23 15.47 14.42
CA ALA A 247 -3.65 14.82 13.18
C ALA A 247 -4.70 13.71 13.44
N ILE A 248 -5.52 13.43 12.44
CA ILE A 248 -6.41 12.27 12.41
C ILE A 248 -6.00 11.34 11.27
N TYR A 249 -5.87 10.04 11.55
CA TYR A 249 -5.78 8.98 10.54
C TYR A 249 -7.11 8.22 10.47
N LEU A 250 -7.81 8.35 9.36
CA LEU A 250 -9.10 7.72 9.08
C LEU A 250 -8.92 6.48 8.19
N ILE A 251 -9.42 5.35 8.65
CA ILE A 251 -9.41 4.08 7.92
C ILE A 251 -10.86 3.64 7.70
N ALA A 252 -11.45 4.14 6.62
CA ALA A 252 -12.88 3.99 6.32
C ALA A 252 -13.09 3.82 4.80
N ASP A 253 -14.30 3.43 4.42
CA ASP A 253 -14.70 3.40 3.01
C ASP A 253 -15.03 4.81 2.48
N PRO A 254 -15.22 4.99 1.15
CA PRO A 254 -15.51 6.30 0.56
C PRO A 254 -16.77 6.95 1.10
N VAL A 255 -17.82 6.16 1.34
CA VAL A 255 -19.11 6.67 1.85
C VAL A 255 -18.97 7.18 3.27
N GLN A 256 -18.30 6.43 4.12
CA GLN A 256 -18.01 6.80 5.50
C GLN A 256 -17.12 8.04 5.59
N THR A 257 -16.11 8.12 4.71
CA THR A 257 -15.17 9.25 4.66
C THR A 257 -15.87 10.56 4.27
N ARG A 258 -16.79 10.51 3.29
CA ARG A 258 -17.61 11.65 2.88
C ARG A 258 -18.53 12.19 3.97
N LEU A 259 -18.90 11.34 4.91
CA LEU A 259 -19.67 11.75 6.08
C LEU A 259 -18.77 12.28 7.18
N PHE A 260 -17.65 11.61 7.44
CA PHE A 260 -16.76 11.94 8.54
C PHE A 260 -16.09 13.31 8.37
N LYS A 261 -15.53 13.59 7.19
CA LYS A 261 -14.71 14.79 6.96
C LYS A 261 -15.48 16.11 7.23
N PRO A 262 -16.71 16.33 6.69
CA PRO A 262 -17.48 17.55 6.99
C PRO A 262 -17.84 17.66 8.48
N PHE A 263 -18.16 16.55 9.17
CA PHE A 263 -18.43 16.60 10.61
C PHE A 263 -17.24 17.07 11.42
N VAL A 264 -16.03 16.62 11.08
CA VAL A 264 -14.79 17.11 11.71
C VAL A 264 -14.63 18.61 11.45
N ASP A 265 -14.80 19.06 10.20
CA ASP A 265 -14.60 20.46 9.81
C ASP A 265 -15.54 21.43 10.53
N VAL A 266 -16.79 21.04 10.75
CA VAL A 266 -17.76 21.88 11.48
C VAL A 266 -17.62 21.76 12.99
N SER A 267 -17.03 20.69 13.50
CA SER A 267 -16.87 20.45 14.93
C SER A 267 -15.58 21.06 15.50
N VAL A 268 -14.59 21.37 14.66
CA VAL A 268 -13.39 22.11 15.05
C VAL A 268 -13.74 23.58 15.21
N SER A 269 -13.35 24.18 16.34
CA SER A 269 -13.61 25.60 16.64
C SER A 269 -13.05 26.50 15.54
N GLN A 270 -13.80 27.53 15.13
CA GLN A 270 -13.38 28.46 14.07
C GLN A 270 -12.07 29.19 14.36
N THR A 271 -11.73 29.37 15.64
CA THR A 271 -10.50 30.00 16.09
C THR A 271 -9.34 29.03 16.26
N ALA A 272 -9.60 27.71 16.14
CA ALA A 272 -8.59 26.68 16.23
C ALA A 272 -7.84 26.51 14.90
N PRO A 273 -6.56 26.05 14.92
CA PRO A 273 -5.90 25.59 13.70
C PRO A 273 -6.69 24.46 13.05
N LYS A 274 -6.68 24.42 11.71
CA LYS A 274 -7.28 23.28 10.99
C LYS A 274 -6.63 21.98 11.44
N LEU A 275 -7.45 20.99 11.78
CA LEU A 275 -7.00 19.66 12.15
C LEU A 275 -6.79 18.83 10.88
N PRO A 276 -5.55 18.43 10.55
CA PRO A 276 -5.28 17.63 9.36
C PRO A 276 -5.95 16.25 9.45
N VAL A 277 -6.66 15.87 8.41
CA VAL A 277 -7.26 14.54 8.27
C VAL A 277 -6.56 13.79 7.16
N TYR A 278 -5.97 12.66 7.50
CA TYR A 278 -5.35 11.71 6.59
C TYR A 278 -6.25 10.50 6.46
N ALA A 279 -6.36 9.95 5.28
CA ALA A 279 -7.18 8.78 5.02
C ALA A 279 -6.37 7.68 4.33
N SER A 280 -6.81 6.44 4.46
CA SER A 280 -6.26 5.31 3.73
C SER A 280 -6.77 5.27 2.29
N SER A 281 -6.12 4.49 1.43
CA SER A 281 -6.55 4.22 0.05
C SER A 281 -7.98 3.67 -0.04
N ARG A 282 -8.47 3.06 1.04
CA ARG A 282 -9.86 2.59 1.16
C ARG A 282 -10.90 3.72 1.11
N SER A 283 -10.49 4.94 1.42
CA SER A 283 -11.36 6.14 1.36
C SER A 283 -11.47 6.75 -0.02
N HIS A 284 -10.60 6.35 -0.94
CA HIS A 284 -10.60 6.85 -2.32
C HIS A 284 -11.58 6.07 -3.19
N SER A 285 -12.25 6.78 -4.09
CA SER A 285 -13.05 6.23 -5.18
C SER A 285 -12.83 7.06 -6.43
N THR A 286 -12.76 6.39 -7.57
CA THR A 286 -12.64 7.05 -8.89
C THR A 286 -13.96 7.68 -9.37
N GLY A 287 -15.09 7.36 -8.73
CA GLY A 287 -16.42 7.84 -9.04
C GLY A 287 -16.87 9.07 -8.24
N LEU A 288 -15.94 9.93 -7.80
CA LEU A 288 -16.26 11.15 -7.05
C LEU A 288 -16.92 12.23 -7.94
N ASP A 289 -18.01 12.82 -7.45
CA ASP A 289 -18.65 13.97 -8.08
C ASP A 289 -18.12 15.31 -7.52
N SER A 290 -18.63 16.42 -8.05
CA SER A 290 -18.23 17.78 -7.63
C SER A 290 -18.61 18.09 -6.17
N THR A 291 -19.65 17.49 -5.65
CA THR A 291 -20.08 17.63 -4.24
C THR A 291 -19.13 16.89 -3.35
N ASP A 292 -18.77 15.67 -3.72
CA ASP A 292 -17.80 14.85 -2.99
C ASP A 292 -16.44 15.55 -2.89
N LEU A 293 -15.96 16.13 -3.99
CA LEU A 293 -14.68 16.87 -4.01
C LEU A 293 -14.70 18.08 -3.07
N ARG A 294 -15.84 18.77 -2.98
CA ARG A 294 -16.01 19.88 -2.03
C ARG A 294 -16.00 19.40 -0.58
N ASP A 295 -16.74 18.33 -0.28
CA ASP A 295 -16.88 17.79 1.07
C ASP A 295 -15.58 17.15 1.58
N LEU A 296 -14.74 16.65 0.67
CA LEU A 296 -13.43 16.08 0.96
C LEU A 296 -12.27 17.10 0.87
N ASN A 297 -12.58 18.39 0.71
CA ASN A 297 -11.54 19.41 0.58
C ASN A 297 -10.58 19.40 1.78
N GLY A 298 -9.27 19.36 1.49
CA GLY A 298 -8.22 19.30 2.51
C GLY A 298 -8.00 17.92 3.13
N LEU A 299 -8.69 16.86 2.64
CA LEU A 299 -8.34 15.49 2.97
C LEU A 299 -7.05 15.08 2.25
N THR A 300 -6.10 14.50 2.97
CA THR A 300 -4.91 13.86 2.39
C THR A 300 -5.09 12.36 2.48
N PHE A 301 -4.87 11.63 1.39
CA PHE A 301 -5.01 10.18 1.40
C PHE A 301 -3.84 9.50 0.71
N THR A 302 -3.61 8.25 1.07
CA THR A 302 -2.68 7.37 0.37
C THR A 302 -3.38 6.69 -0.80
N GLU A 303 -2.70 6.55 -1.93
CA GLU A 303 -3.18 5.75 -3.04
C GLU A 303 -2.01 5.31 -3.92
N MET A 304 -2.18 4.20 -4.63
CA MET A 304 -1.20 3.78 -5.62
C MET A 304 -1.22 4.69 -6.86
N PRO A 305 -0.06 4.98 -7.47
CA PRO A 305 0.05 5.87 -8.62
C PRO A 305 -0.90 5.53 -9.77
N TRP A 306 -1.11 4.23 -10.02
CA TRP A 306 -2.04 3.73 -11.03
C TRP A 306 -3.47 4.26 -10.88
N MET A 307 -3.95 4.38 -9.65
CA MET A 307 -5.31 4.86 -9.36
C MET A 307 -5.44 6.38 -9.52
N LEU A 308 -4.35 7.14 -9.42
CA LEU A 308 -4.36 8.60 -9.53
C LEU A 308 -4.46 9.14 -10.96
N GLY A 309 -4.21 8.32 -11.97
CA GLY A 309 -4.46 8.69 -13.37
C GLY A 309 -3.42 9.59 -14.01
N GLU A 310 -2.16 9.36 -13.75
CA GLU A 310 -1.08 10.10 -14.37
C GLU A 310 -1.06 9.99 -15.90
N GLN A 311 -0.58 11.05 -16.58
CA GLN A 311 -0.51 11.09 -18.06
C GLN A 311 0.34 9.96 -18.64
N THR A 312 1.39 9.55 -17.94
CA THR A 312 2.30 8.47 -18.35
C THR A 312 1.61 7.11 -18.47
N THR A 313 0.51 6.91 -17.75
CA THR A 313 -0.24 5.64 -17.73
C THR A 313 -1.51 5.66 -18.60
N GLN A 314 -1.79 6.74 -19.32
CA GLN A 314 -3.05 6.92 -20.06
C GLN A 314 -3.31 5.84 -21.10
N ALA A 315 -2.31 5.46 -21.90
CA ALA A 315 -2.45 4.41 -22.91
C ALA A 315 -2.78 3.04 -22.27
N LEU A 316 -2.11 2.71 -21.16
CA LEU A 316 -2.34 1.49 -20.42
C LEU A 316 -3.74 1.49 -19.77
N ARG A 317 -4.23 2.65 -19.29
CA ARG A 317 -5.60 2.79 -18.78
C ARG A 317 -6.64 2.54 -19.86
N GLN A 318 -6.43 3.03 -21.08
CA GLN A 318 -7.34 2.77 -22.20
C GLN A 318 -7.42 1.27 -22.49
N GLN A 319 -6.29 0.57 -22.49
CA GLN A 319 -6.27 -0.89 -22.65
C GLN A 319 -7.04 -1.60 -21.51
N TYR A 320 -6.81 -1.18 -20.26
CA TYR A 320 -7.53 -1.73 -19.12
C TYR A 320 -9.05 -1.53 -19.25
N GLN A 321 -9.51 -0.33 -19.61
CA GLN A 321 -10.93 0.00 -19.76
C GLN A 321 -11.63 -0.82 -20.85
N GLN A 322 -10.91 -1.18 -21.92
CA GLN A 322 -11.43 -2.07 -22.97
C GLN A 322 -11.62 -3.49 -22.48
N LEU A 323 -10.75 -3.97 -21.59
CA LEU A 323 -10.80 -5.32 -21.02
C LEU A 323 -11.78 -5.44 -19.85
N PHE A 324 -11.93 -4.39 -19.07
CA PHE A 324 -12.76 -4.34 -17.86
C PHE A 324 -13.68 -3.10 -17.88
N PRO A 325 -14.80 -3.15 -18.64
CA PRO A 325 -15.68 -2.00 -18.80
C PRO A 325 -16.36 -1.53 -17.48
N GLU A 326 -16.56 -2.45 -16.53
CA GLU A 326 -17.19 -2.15 -15.25
C GLU A 326 -16.28 -1.34 -14.30
N GLN A 327 -14.99 -1.21 -14.64
CA GLN A 327 -14.01 -0.40 -13.92
C GLN A 327 -13.96 -0.68 -12.40
N ASP A 328 -14.12 -1.94 -12.00
CA ASP A 328 -13.96 -2.32 -10.59
C ASP A 328 -12.58 -1.92 -10.06
N GLU A 329 -12.58 -1.16 -8.97
CA GLU A 329 -11.33 -0.60 -8.41
C GLU A 329 -10.38 -1.66 -7.85
N THR A 330 -10.94 -2.78 -7.36
CA THR A 330 -10.14 -3.92 -6.90
C THR A 330 -9.39 -4.56 -8.07
N LEU A 331 -10.11 -4.75 -9.18
CA LEU A 331 -9.50 -5.30 -10.40
C LEU A 331 -8.47 -4.33 -11.00
N GLN A 332 -8.71 -3.02 -10.91
CA GLN A 332 -7.72 -2.01 -11.31
C GLN A 332 -6.42 -2.15 -10.51
N ARG A 333 -6.50 -2.26 -9.19
CA ARG A 333 -5.33 -2.44 -8.33
C ARG A 333 -4.58 -3.74 -8.63
N LEU A 334 -5.31 -4.83 -8.88
CA LEU A 334 -4.71 -6.12 -9.24
C LEU A 334 -4.08 -6.12 -10.63
N PHE A 335 -4.63 -5.37 -11.58
CA PHE A 335 -3.99 -5.15 -12.88
C PHE A 335 -2.65 -4.43 -12.71
N GLY A 336 -2.61 -3.32 -11.95
CA GLY A 336 -1.36 -2.63 -11.60
C GLY A 336 -0.34 -3.56 -10.94
N MET A 337 -0.80 -4.38 -9.98
CA MET A 337 0.04 -5.40 -9.34
C MET A 337 0.63 -6.39 -10.34
N GLY A 338 -0.17 -6.86 -11.29
CA GLY A 338 0.32 -7.77 -12.34
C GLY A 338 1.36 -7.13 -13.24
N PHE A 339 1.16 -5.88 -13.63
CA PHE A 339 2.10 -5.10 -14.42
C PHE A 339 3.44 -4.94 -13.70
N ASP A 340 3.41 -4.55 -12.43
CA ASP A 340 4.61 -4.35 -11.63
C ASP A 340 5.29 -5.68 -11.27
N ALA A 341 4.54 -6.74 -11.01
CA ALA A 341 5.10 -8.05 -10.76
C ALA A 341 6.02 -8.53 -11.89
N TYR A 342 5.64 -8.28 -13.15
CA TYR A 342 6.49 -8.58 -14.30
C TYR A 342 7.75 -7.71 -14.31
N ASN A 343 7.61 -6.41 -14.13
CA ASN A 343 8.72 -5.44 -14.22
C ASN A 343 9.71 -5.58 -13.05
N LEU A 344 9.25 -6.04 -11.88
CA LEU A 344 10.09 -6.28 -10.70
C LEU A 344 11.12 -7.39 -10.89
N ILE A 345 10.83 -8.40 -11.73
CA ILE A 345 11.64 -9.63 -11.84
C ILE A 345 13.11 -9.31 -12.06
N GLY A 346 13.42 -8.40 -12.98
CA GLY A 346 14.79 -8.04 -13.31
C GLY A 346 15.59 -7.46 -12.13
N SER A 347 14.92 -6.82 -11.17
CA SER A 347 15.57 -6.10 -10.06
C SER A 347 15.51 -6.81 -8.71
N LEU A 348 14.88 -7.97 -8.60
CA LEU A 348 14.60 -8.64 -7.32
C LEU A 348 15.87 -8.93 -6.49
N ARG A 349 16.95 -9.41 -7.10
CA ARG A 349 18.21 -9.68 -6.40
C ARG A 349 18.83 -8.40 -5.84
N GLN A 350 18.78 -7.32 -6.61
CA GLN A 350 19.31 -6.03 -6.19
C GLN A 350 18.47 -5.42 -5.06
N GLN A 351 17.14 -5.52 -5.13
CA GLN A 351 16.26 -5.04 -4.08
C GLN A 351 16.43 -5.80 -2.77
N GLN A 352 16.70 -7.10 -2.82
CA GLN A 352 16.98 -7.90 -1.64
C GLN A 352 18.25 -7.44 -0.91
N GLN A 353 19.26 -6.96 -1.65
CA GLN A 353 20.51 -6.44 -1.09
C GLN A 353 20.38 -4.95 -0.65
N LEU A 354 19.45 -4.22 -1.21
CA LEU A 354 19.17 -2.82 -0.91
C LEU A 354 17.72 -2.64 -0.43
N PRO A 355 17.40 -2.97 0.83
CA PRO A 355 16.03 -2.87 1.34
C PRO A 355 15.42 -1.46 1.27
N ALA A 356 16.27 -0.42 1.15
CA ALA A 356 15.84 0.98 0.99
C ALA A 356 15.68 1.42 -0.48
N ALA A 357 15.93 0.53 -1.45
CA ALA A 357 15.69 0.84 -2.85
C ALA A 357 14.18 0.94 -3.12
N VAL A 358 13.77 2.01 -3.79
CA VAL A 358 12.38 2.23 -4.19
C VAL A 358 12.22 1.84 -5.65
N PHE A 359 11.33 0.92 -5.91
CA PHE A 359 10.89 0.60 -7.27
C PHE A 359 9.80 1.59 -7.67
N ALA A 360 9.97 2.24 -8.81
CA ALA A 360 8.98 3.16 -9.37
C ALA A 360 8.02 2.37 -10.27
N GLY A 361 6.95 1.86 -9.68
CA GLY A 361 5.92 1.08 -10.36
C GLY A 361 4.57 1.79 -10.42
N LEU A 362 3.54 1.03 -10.77
CA LEU A 362 2.13 1.46 -10.77
C LEU A 362 1.47 1.32 -9.39
N THR A 363 2.04 0.48 -8.52
CA THR A 363 1.49 0.14 -7.19
C THR A 363 2.20 0.82 -6.05
#